data_6278f660800f983c1433c0e45e83ddcd
#
_entry.id   6278f660800f983c1433c0e45e83ddcd
#
_cell.length_a   1.000
_cell.length_b   1.000
_cell.length_c   1.000
_cell.angle_alpha   90.00
_cell.angle_beta   90.00
_cell.angle_gamma   90.00
#
_symmetry.space_group_name_H-M   'P 1'
#
loop_
_entity.id
_entity.type
_entity.pdbx_description
1 polymer ?
#
loop_
_entity_poly.entity_id
_entity_poly.type
_entity_poly.pdbx_seq_one_letter_code
_entity_poly.pdbx_strand_id
1 'polypeptide(L)'
;MMNLFITGTDTDVGKTVSTLAILQALNGQGIKAVGYKPIADKCIDTPEGMRNKDALLIQGASQDLVSYDDVNPITIKDNYNHENGIDFDRIKQGLAHLNSQCDTVIIEGNGGWRYLLDDNTFYSDWLKEQQVGVVLVVGIQHGCVNHTLLTADAIKADGLPLVGWIANRINPGLAHYAQIINRLQKHLKAPLLGEIPYLLRPEQKELCHYLNKDKLKESLS
;
A
#
# COMPACT_ATOMS: atom_id res chain seq x y z
N MET A 1 5.14 17.23 -1.01
CA MET A 1 4.34 16.30 -1.87
C MET A 1 3.28 15.61 -1.02
N MET A 2 2.23 15.09 -1.64
CA MET A 2 1.18 14.33 -0.94
C MET A 2 1.67 12.92 -0.60
N ASN A 3 1.35 12.42 0.60
CA ASN A 3 1.60 11.03 0.95
C ASN A 3 0.65 10.10 0.18
N LEU A 4 1.09 8.86 -0.08
CA LEU A 4 0.26 7.85 -0.71
C LEU A 4 -0.09 6.74 0.27
N PHE A 5 -1.36 6.34 0.28
CA PHE A 5 -1.81 5.16 0.99
C PHE A 5 -2.08 4.01 0.02
N ILE A 6 -1.38 2.91 0.21
CA ILE A 6 -1.48 1.72 -0.62
C ILE A 6 -2.46 0.74 0.00
N THR A 7 -3.62 0.60 -0.63
CA THR A 7 -4.63 -0.38 -0.27
C THR A 7 -4.78 -1.46 -1.34
N GLY A 8 -5.50 -2.52 -1.04
CA GLY A 8 -5.78 -3.59 -1.99
C GLY A 8 -7.27 -3.86 -2.14
N THR A 9 -7.62 -4.57 -3.21
CA THR A 9 -8.95 -5.15 -3.36
C THR A 9 -9.21 -6.30 -2.39
N ASP A 10 -8.12 -6.86 -1.82
CA ASP A 10 -8.15 -7.95 -0.83
C ASP A 10 -6.78 -8.11 -0.14
N THR A 11 -6.66 -9.11 0.73
CA THR A 11 -5.39 -9.62 1.25
C THR A 11 -4.63 -10.32 0.10
N ASP A 12 -3.29 -10.33 0.17
CA ASP A 12 -2.39 -11.02 -0.76
C ASP A 12 -2.50 -10.61 -2.25
N VAL A 13 -3.10 -9.47 -2.55
CA VAL A 13 -3.16 -8.91 -3.91
C VAL A 13 -1.87 -8.25 -4.37
N GLY A 14 -0.85 -8.19 -3.50
CA GLY A 14 0.48 -7.67 -3.79
C GLY A 14 0.68 -6.20 -3.42
N LYS A 15 0.07 -5.73 -2.31
CA LYS A 15 0.32 -4.39 -1.77
C LYS A 15 1.80 -4.13 -1.58
N THR A 16 2.50 -5.03 -0.88
CA THR A 16 3.95 -4.88 -0.59
C THR A 16 4.77 -4.82 -1.87
N VAL A 17 4.48 -5.67 -2.86
CA VAL A 17 5.14 -5.63 -4.18
C VAL A 17 4.93 -4.26 -4.84
N SER A 18 3.72 -3.72 -4.79
CA SER A 18 3.39 -2.40 -5.34
C SER A 18 4.05 -1.26 -4.55
N THR A 19 4.11 -1.37 -3.23
CA THR A 19 4.82 -0.42 -2.36
C THR A 19 6.31 -0.36 -2.70
N LEU A 20 6.96 -1.52 -2.85
CA LEU A 20 8.36 -1.61 -3.28
C LEU A 20 8.58 -0.99 -4.66
N ALA A 21 7.68 -1.28 -5.62
CA ALA A 21 7.75 -0.71 -6.97
C ALA A 21 7.66 0.83 -6.94
N ILE A 22 6.76 1.38 -6.13
CA ILE A 22 6.59 2.84 -5.97
C ILE A 22 7.83 3.45 -5.32
N LEU A 23 8.33 2.89 -4.21
CA LEU A 23 9.54 3.37 -3.54
C LEU A 23 10.74 3.37 -4.49
N GLN A 24 10.98 2.28 -5.22
CA GLN A 24 12.05 2.20 -6.22
C GLN A 24 11.89 3.24 -7.32
N ALA A 25 10.64 3.45 -7.82
CA ALA A 25 10.39 4.39 -8.90
C ALA A 25 10.59 5.85 -8.48
N LEU A 26 10.16 6.23 -7.28
CA LEU A 26 10.31 7.59 -6.76
C LEU A 26 11.76 7.88 -6.39
N ASN A 27 12.39 6.99 -5.64
CA ASN A 27 13.79 7.12 -5.23
C ASN A 27 14.73 7.16 -6.44
N GLY A 28 14.45 6.36 -7.48
CA GLY A 28 15.18 6.39 -8.75
C GLY A 28 14.98 7.67 -9.57
N GLN A 29 14.00 8.50 -9.25
CA GLN A 29 13.77 9.84 -9.81
C GLN A 29 14.32 10.98 -8.94
N GLY A 30 15.00 10.66 -7.85
CA GLY A 30 15.54 11.64 -6.91
C GLY A 30 14.48 12.24 -5.95
N ILE A 31 13.28 11.64 -5.87
CA ILE A 31 12.25 11.99 -4.88
C ILE A 31 12.53 11.16 -3.63
N LYS A 32 12.82 11.80 -2.52
CA LYS A 32 13.09 11.12 -1.27
C LYS A 32 11.81 10.51 -0.70
N ALA A 33 11.56 9.23 -1.02
CA ALA A 33 10.40 8.48 -0.58
C ALA A 33 10.78 7.45 0.50
N VAL A 34 9.98 7.41 1.57
CA VAL A 34 10.13 6.46 2.67
C VAL A 34 8.86 5.65 2.84
N GLY A 35 9.00 4.37 3.10
CA GLY A 35 7.87 3.50 3.34
C GLY A 35 7.44 3.50 4.81
N TYR A 36 6.14 3.35 5.05
CA TYR A 36 5.53 3.30 6.37
C TYR A 36 4.46 2.22 6.42
N LYS A 37 4.65 1.22 7.25
CA LYS A 37 3.66 0.18 7.56
C LYS A 37 3.27 0.32 9.03
N PRO A 38 2.37 1.26 9.36
CA PRO A 38 2.13 1.65 10.75
C PRO A 38 1.66 0.51 11.63
N ILE A 39 0.92 -0.43 11.05
CA ILE A 39 0.40 -1.61 11.76
C ILE A 39 0.84 -2.86 10.99
N ALA A 40 1.43 -3.83 11.67
CA ALA A 40 1.77 -5.12 11.09
C ALA A 40 1.26 -6.28 11.94
N ASP A 41 0.64 -7.23 11.27
CA ASP A 41 0.25 -8.54 11.77
C ASP A 41 1.27 -9.62 11.35
N LYS A 42 1.08 -10.86 11.76
CA LYS A 42 1.95 -11.99 11.37
C LYS A 42 3.44 -11.73 11.61
N CYS A 43 3.74 -11.08 12.73
CA CYS A 43 5.12 -10.81 13.13
C CYS A 43 5.77 -12.06 13.68
N ILE A 44 7.08 -12.20 13.44
CA ILE A 44 7.93 -13.25 14.01
C ILE A 44 8.80 -12.66 15.13
N ASP A 45 9.10 -13.46 16.14
CA ASP A 45 10.02 -13.09 17.20
C ASP A 45 11.46 -13.23 16.71
N THR A 46 12.26 -12.18 16.89
CA THR A 46 13.69 -12.14 16.53
C THR A 46 14.50 -11.61 17.70
N PRO A 47 15.85 -11.77 17.70
CA PRO A 47 16.70 -11.20 18.75
C PRO A 47 16.53 -9.68 18.93
N GLU A 48 16.15 -8.96 17.88
CA GLU A 48 15.90 -7.52 17.88
C GLU A 48 14.45 -7.16 18.22
N GLY A 49 13.60 -8.14 18.55
CA GLY A 49 12.18 -7.99 18.86
C GLY A 49 11.27 -8.50 17.75
N MET A 50 9.98 -8.20 17.86
CA MET A 50 8.98 -8.61 16.87
C MET A 50 9.23 -7.94 15.51
N ARG A 51 9.27 -8.73 14.43
CA ARG A 51 9.50 -8.23 13.07
C ARG A 51 8.47 -8.79 12.09
N ASN A 52 8.00 -7.92 11.20
CA ASN A 52 7.12 -8.29 10.08
C ASN A 52 7.93 -8.30 8.79
N LYS A 53 7.72 -9.32 7.95
CA LYS A 53 8.46 -9.47 6.69
C LYS A 53 8.24 -8.29 5.74
N ASP A 54 7.00 -7.82 5.59
CA ASP A 54 6.67 -6.73 4.68
C ASP A 54 7.30 -5.42 5.17
N ALA A 55 7.26 -5.14 6.47
CA ALA A 55 7.89 -3.97 7.06
C ALA A 55 9.42 -3.96 6.86
N LEU A 56 10.09 -5.11 6.98
CA LEU A 56 11.52 -5.23 6.68
C LEU A 56 11.83 -4.96 5.21
N LEU A 57 11.01 -5.45 4.29
CA LEU A 57 11.16 -5.19 2.86
C LEU A 57 10.97 -3.70 2.54
N ILE A 58 9.95 -3.08 3.13
CA ILE A 58 9.65 -1.65 2.99
C ILE A 58 10.79 -0.80 3.57
N GLN A 59 11.32 -1.18 4.74
CA GLN A 59 12.50 -0.53 5.33
C GLN A 59 13.69 -0.58 4.36
N GLY A 60 13.99 -1.74 3.81
CA GLY A 60 15.10 -1.93 2.87
C GLY A 60 14.96 -1.20 1.54
N ALA A 61 13.73 -0.84 1.14
CA ALA A 61 13.45 -0.07 -0.08
C ALA A 61 13.35 1.45 0.15
N SER A 62 13.36 1.90 1.40
CA SER A 62 13.35 3.31 1.77
C SER A 62 14.71 3.96 1.50
N GLN A 63 14.72 5.22 1.07
CA GLN A 63 15.96 5.88 0.62
C GLN A 63 16.92 6.18 1.75
N ASP A 64 16.53 6.37 2.94
CA ASP A 64 17.44 6.62 4.08
C ASP A 64 17.42 5.46 5.07
N LEU A 65 18.41 5.46 5.95
CA LEU A 65 18.47 4.57 7.08
C LEU A 65 17.40 4.96 8.10
N VAL A 66 16.16 4.55 7.83
CA VAL A 66 15.07 4.63 8.81
C VAL A 66 15.12 3.41 9.72
N SER A 67 14.85 3.60 11.00
CA SER A 67 14.78 2.47 11.93
C SER A 67 13.57 1.60 11.62
N TYR A 68 13.60 0.34 12.04
CA TYR A 68 12.42 -0.53 11.90
C TYR A 68 11.20 0.03 12.63
N ASP A 69 11.41 0.60 13.82
CA ASP A 69 10.34 1.16 14.64
C ASP A 69 9.72 2.43 14.04
N ASP A 70 10.49 3.17 13.21
CA ASP A 70 9.94 4.28 12.40
C ASP A 70 9.05 3.77 11.26
N VAL A 71 9.42 2.63 10.67
CA VAL A 71 8.62 2.02 9.58
C VAL A 71 7.41 1.27 10.13
N ASN A 72 7.55 0.57 11.25
CA ASN A 72 6.49 -0.24 11.84
C ASN A 72 6.39 -0.04 13.36
N PRO A 73 5.70 1.01 13.80
CA PRO A 73 5.57 1.30 15.23
C PRO A 73 4.65 0.33 15.98
N ILE A 74 3.67 -0.31 15.31
CA ILE A 74 2.70 -1.19 15.97
C ILE A 74 2.74 -2.58 15.36
N THR A 75 3.03 -3.56 16.20
CA THR A 75 2.92 -4.99 15.86
C THR A 75 1.73 -5.62 16.57
N ILE A 76 0.91 -6.37 15.83
CA ILE A 76 -0.26 -7.06 16.32
C ILE A 76 0.04 -8.56 16.33
N LYS A 77 -0.17 -9.23 17.47
CA LYS A 77 0.05 -10.69 17.57
C LYS A 77 -1.10 -11.50 16.98
N ASP A 78 -2.32 -10.99 17.09
CA ASP A 78 -3.53 -11.66 16.60
C ASP A 78 -4.50 -10.62 16.05
N ASN A 79 -5.00 -10.84 14.82
CA ASN A 79 -5.91 -9.91 14.13
C ASN A 79 -7.29 -9.79 14.79
N TYR A 80 -7.62 -10.67 15.73
CA TYR A 80 -8.94 -10.75 16.37
C TYR A 80 -8.94 -10.39 17.84
N ASN A 81 -7.78 -10.13 18.46
CA ASN A 81 -7.67 -9.82 19.90
C ASN A 81 -6.84 -8.55 20.12
N HIS A 82 -7.47 -7.39 19.98
CA HIS A 82 -6.86 -6.09 20.34
C HIS A 82 -7.36 -5.65 21.71
N GLU A 83 -7.02 -6.39 22.76
CA GLU A 83 -7.46 -6.10 24.14
C GLU A 83 -7.15 -4.67 24.61
N ASN A 84 -6.18 -4.00 23.98
CA ASN A 84 -5.74 -2.65 24.36
C ASN A 84 -6.04 -1.58 23.29
N GLY A 85 -6.77 -1.92 22.21
CA GLY A 85 -6.99 -1.00 21.08
C GLY A 85 -5.71 -0.65 20.30
N ILE A 86 -5.86 0.18 19.28
CA ILE A 86 -4.74 0.69 18.45
C ILE A 86 -4.32 2.06 18.95
N ASP A 87 -3.03 2.24 19.22
CA ASP A 87 -2.45 3.55 19.57
C ASP A 87 -2.30 4.44 18.31
N PHE A 88 -3.37 5.14 17.95
CA PHE A 88 -3.41 6.05 16.81
C PHE A 88 -2.49 7.26 16.98
N ASP A 89 -2.22 7.69 18.22
CA ASP A 89 -1.32 8.81 18.47
C ASP A 89 0.11 8.42 18.11
N ARG A 90 0.52 7.21 18.43
CA ARG A 90 1.83 6.67 18.02
C ARG A 90 1.94 6.58 16.48
N ILE A 91 0.89 6.17 15.79
CA ILE A 91 0.85 6.16 14.31
C ILE A 91 0.98 7.58 13.74
N LYS A 92 0.23 8.54 14.29
CA LYS A 92 0.28 9.96 13.87
C LYS A 92 1.66 10.57 14.09
N GLN A 93 2.26 10.33 15.25
CA GLN A 93 3.60 10.82 15.58
C GLN A 93 4.66 10.22 14.65
N GLY A 94 4.59 8.91 14.38
CA GLY A 94 5.49 8.24 13.43
C GLY A 94 5.38 8.82 12.02
N LEU A 95 4.16 9.05 11.51
CA LEU A 95 3.96 9.67 10.21
C LEU A 95 4.48 11.10 10.16
N ALA A 96 4.25 11.90 11.21
CA ALA A 96 4.75 13.27 11.29
C ALA A 96 6.30 13.31 11.34
N HIS A 97 6.91 12.37 12.07
CA HIS A 97 8.36 12.22 12.11
C HIS A 97 8.93 11.94 10.72
N LEU A 98 8.41 10.94 10.00
CA LEU A 98 8.86 10.61 8.64
C LEU A 98 8.65 11.77 7.66
N ASN A 99 7.51 12.47 7.72
CA ASN A 99 7.23 13.64 6.90
C ASN A 99 8.23 14.79 7.09
N SER A 100 8.87 14.88 8.26
CA SER A 100 9.91 15.88 8.50
C SER A 100 11.25 15.54 7.84
N GLN A 101 11.43 14.31 7.35
CA GLN A 101 12.71 13.80 6.85
C GLN A 101 12.70 13.47 5.36
N CYS A 102 11.54 13.39 4.72
CA CYS A 102 11.40 12.98 3.32
C CYS A 102 10.40 13.84 2.54
N ASP A 103 10.38 13.69 1.22
CA ASP A 103 9.47 14.41 0.34
C ASP A 103 8.06 13.81 0.35
N THR A 104 7.96 12.49 0.55
CA THR A 104 6.70 11.75 0.57
C THR A 104 6.83 10.45 1.36
N VAL A 105 5.77 10.07 2.06
CA VAL A 105 5.65 8.78 2.75
C VAL A 105 4.69 7.88 2.01
N ILE A 106 5.13 6.65 1.74
CA ILE A 106 4.31 5.60 1.13
C ILE A 106 3.80 4.69 2.23
N ILE A 107 2.54 4.86 2.57
CA ILE A 107 1.89 4.17 3.69
C ILE A 107 1.25 2.88 3.18
N GLU A 108 1.63 1.74 3.71
CA GLU A 108 1.01 0.47 3.36
C GLU A 108 -0.02 0.04 4.40
N GLY A 109 -1.26 -0.17 3.94
CA GLY A 109 -2.34 -0.71 4.76
C GLY A 109 -2.33 -2.24 4.89
N ASN A 110 -3.23 -2.77 5.71
CA ASN A 110 -3.51 -4.18 5.89
C ASN A 110 -4.77 -4.57 5.10
N GLY A 111 -4.84 -5.81 4.61
CA GLY A 111 -6.03 -6.34 3.94
C GLY A 111 -6.56 -5.48 2.81
N GLY A 112 -7.89 -5.31 2.75
CA GLY A 112 -8.59 -4.42 1.83
C GLY A 112 -9.01 -3.11 2.49
N TRP A 113 -9.81 -2.31 1.76
CA TRP A 113 -10.23 -0.97 2.21
C TRP A 113 -11.01 -0.96 3.52
N ARG A 114 -11.85 -1.95 3.75
CA ARG A 114 -12.66 -2.10 4.98
C ARG A 114 -11.98 -3.04 5.99
N TYR A 115 -10.66 -2.94 6.12
CA TYR A 115 -9.94 -3.68 7.15
C TYR A 115 -10.28 -3.12 8.54
N LEU A 116 -10.80 -4.00 9.40
CA LEU A 116 -11.11 -3.68 10.80
C LEU A 116 -9.81 -3.73 11.62
N LEU A 117 -9.55 -2.66 12.34
CA LEU A 117 -8.45 -2.57 13.29
C LEU A 117 -8.85 -3.09 14.67
N ASP A 118 -10.12 -2.89 15.01
CA ASP A 118 -10.82 -3.44 16.16
C ASP A 118 -12.31 -3.64 15.81
N ASP A 119 -13.15 -4.01 16.76
CA ASP A 119 -14.57 -4.29 16.53
C ASP A 119 -15.36 -3.12 15.93
N ASN A 120 -14.88 -1.88 16.06
CA ASN A 120 -15.63 -0.67 15.71
C ASN A 120 -14.89 0.27 14.75
N THR A 121 -13.58 0.08 14.52
CA THR A 121 -12.72 1.04 13.82
C THR A 121 -12.14 0.45 12.54
N PHE A 122 -12.47 1.05 11.40
CA PHE A 122 -11.81 0.71 10.14
C PHE A 122 -10.47 1.47 10.01
N TYR A 123 -9.54 0.86 9.32
CA TYR A 123 -8.30 1.55 8.94
C TYR A 123 -8.58 2.85 8.17
N SER A 124 -9.60 2.84 7.30
CA SER A 124 -10.04 4.01 6.54
C SER A 124 -10.51 5.17 7.41
N ASP A 125 -10.96 4.92 8.66
CA ASP A 125 -11.43 6.01 9.54
C ASP A 125 -10.26 6.89 9.99
N TRP A 126 -9.11 6.29 10.32
CA TRP A 126 -7.89 7.05 10.59
C TRP A 126 -7.42 7.84 9.36
N LEU A 127 -7.53 7.26 8.15
CA LEU A 127 -7.08 7.91 6.92
C LEU A 127 -7.87 9.16 6.55
N LYS A 128 -9.15 9.25 6.93
CA LYS A 128 -9.99 10.45 6.68
C LYS A 128 -9.44 11.71 7.34
N GLU A 129 -8.68 11.55 8.41
CA GLU A 129 -8.00 12.65 9.10
C GLU A 129 -6.67 13.03 8.46
N GLN A 130 -6.17 12.22 7.52
CA GLN A 130 -4.87 12.42 6.87
C GLN A 130 -5.07 12.97 5.45
N GLN A 131 -4.15 13.84 5.02
CA GLN A 131 -4.11 14.30 3.63
C GLN A 131 -3.31 13.31 2.79
N VAL A 132 -3.95 12.24 2.34
CA VAL A 132 -3.32 11.16 1.57
C VAL A 132 -4.05 10.90 0.25
N GLY A 133 -3.29 10.60 -0.80
CA GLY A 133 -3.83 10.02 -2.03
C GLY A 133 -3.89 8.49 -1.92
N VAL A 134 -4.98 7.88 -2.34
CA VAL A 134 -5.13 6.42 -2.29
C VAL A 134 -4.69 5.80 -3.61
N VAL A 135 -3.81 4.80 -3.53
CA VAL A 135 -3.46 3.92 -4.65
C VAL A 135 -4.07 2.54 -4.40
N LEU A 136 -4.89 2.07 -5.34
CA LEU A 136 -5.55 0.78 -5.25
C LEU A 136 -4.76 -0.30 -5.99
N VAL A 137 -4.31 -1.30 -5.27
CA VAL A 137 -3.68 -2.51 -5.84
C VAL A 137 -4.75 -3.54 -6.16
N VAL A 138 -4.82 -3.92 -7.43
CA VAL A 138 -5.78 -4.89 -7.94
C VAL A 138 -5.05 -6.20 -8.26
N GLY A 139 -5.29 -7.22 -7.46
CA GLY A 139 -4.86 -8.58 -7.81
C GLY A 139 -5.71 -9.11 -8.96
N ILE A 140 -5.08 -9.31 -10.13
CA ILE A 140 -5.81 -9.72 -11.33
C ILE A 140 -6.11 -11.22 -11.28
N GLN A 141 -7.37 -11.52 -10.93
CA GLN A 141 -7.94 -12.86 -10.76
C GLN A 141 -9.45 -12.85 -11.07
N HIS A 142 -10.11 -14.00 -10.99
CA HIS A 142 -11.56 -14.07 -11.14
C HIS A 142 -12.26 -13.21 -10.08
N GLY A 143 -13.26 -12.43 -10.52
CA GLY A 143 -14.01 -11.52 -9.66
C GLY A 143 -13.35 -10.15 -9.40
N CYS A 144 -12.10 -9.94 -9.81
CA CYS A 144 -11.36 -8.71 -9.52
C CYS A 144 -12.06 -7.44 -10.02
N VAL A 145 -12.78 -7.48 -11.16
CA VAL A 145 -13.52 -6.30 -11.66
C VAL A 145 -14.57 -5.86 -10.64
N ASN A 146 -15.38 -6.79 -10.13
CA ASN A 146 -16.39 -6.48 -9.11
C ASN A 146 -15.73 -5.93 -7.83
N HIS A 147 -14.72 -6.62 -7.31
CA HIS A 147 -14.02 -6.18 -6.08
C HIS A 147 -13.39 -4.80 -6.25
N THR A 148 -12.81 -4.53 -7.42
CA THR A 148 -12.18 -3.23 -7.70
C THR A 148 -13.21 -2.10 -7.71
N LEU A 149 -14.35 -2.28 -8.38
CA LEU A 149 -15.38 -1.25 -8.46
C LEU A 149 -16.00 -0.98 -7.09
N LEU A 150 -16.35 -2.02 -6.33
CA LEU A 150 -16.86 -1.87 -4.96
C LEU A 150 -15.85 -1.16 -4.05
N THR A 151 -14.57 -1.48 -4.16
CA THR A 151 -13.51 -0.83 -3.37
C THR A 151 -13.34 0.62 -3.76
N ALA A 152 -13.32 0.94 -5.06
CA ALA A 152 -13.22 2.31 -5.55
C ALA A 152 -14.42 3.17 -5.12
N ASP A 153 -15.64 2.62 -5.16
CA ASP A 153 -16.83 3.29 -4.67
C ASP A 153 -16.76 3.56 -3.16
N ALA A 154 -16.26 2.60 -2.37
CA ALA A 154 -16.07 2.78 -0.94
C ALA A 154 -15.02 3.85 -0.61
N ILE A 155 -13.88 3.90 -1.31
CA ILE A 155 -12.86 4.95 -1.17
C ILE A 155 -13.47 6.33 -1.43
N LYS A 156 -14.21 6.44 -2.53
CA LYS A 156 -14.90 7.69 -2.90
C LYS A 156 -15.97 8.10 -1.88
N ALA A 157 -16.75 7.15 -1.37
CA ALA A 157 -17.77 7.41 -0.36
C ALA A 157 -17.17 7.92 0.96
N ASP A 158 -15.94 7.48 1.29
CA ASP A 158 -15.19 7.97 2.44
C ASP A 158 -14.53 9.35 2.21
N GLY A 159 -14.69 9.96 1.02
CA GLY A 159 -14.19 11.30 0.69
C GLY A 159 -12.71 11.36 0.38
N LEU A 160 -12.04 10.23 0.18
CA LEU A 160 -10.61 10.19 -0.13
C LEU A 160 -10.35 10.11 -1.65
N PRO A 161 -9.30 10.78 -2.16
CA PRO A 161 -8.97 10.76 -3.57
C PRO A 161 -8.32 9.43 -3.97
N LEU A 162 -8.94 8.71 -4.89
CA LEU A 162 -8.30 7.58 -5.59
C LEU A 162 -7.42 8.17 -6.69
N VAL A 163 -6.12 8.30 -6.42
CA VAL A 163 -5.15 8.98 -7.31
C VAL A 163 -4.56 8.05 -8.38
N GLY A 164 -4.73 6.75 -8.22
CA GLY A 164 -4.29 5.77 -9.20
C GLY A 164 -4.55 4.33 -8.77
N TRP A 165 -4.27 3.41 -9.67
CA TRP A 165 -4.33 1.98 -9.38
C TRP A 165 -3.23 1.22 -10.09
N ILE A 166 -2.86 0.05 -9.53
CA ILE A 166 -1.84 -0.85 -10.07
C ILE A 166 -2.47 -2.21 -10.30
N ALA A 167 -2.30 -2.74 -11.52
CA ALA A 167 -2.67 -4.11 -11.83
C ALA A 167 -1.53 -5.05 -11.47
N ASN A 168 -1.75 -5.93 -10.51
CA ASN A 168 -0.77 -6.96 -10.15
C ASN A 168 -1.25 -8.34 -10.63
N ARG A 169 -0.53 -8.97 -11.53
CA ARG A 169 -0.88 -10.28 -12.09
C ARG A 169 -0.50 -11.38 -11.10
N ILE A 170 -1.42 -11.74 -10.22
CA ILE A 170 -1.22 -12.79 -9.21
C ILE A 170 -1.53 -14.20 -9.73
N ASN A 171 -2.24 -14.31 -10.86
CA ASN A 171 -2.56 -15.58 -11.52
C ASN A 171 -2.00 -15.61 -12.95
N PRO A 172 -0.91 -16.33 -13.22
CA PRO A 172 -0.30 -16.36 -14.55
C PRO A 172 -1.17 -17.07 -15.60
N GLY A 173 -2.05 -17.99 -15.17
CA GLY A 173 -2.94 -18.76 -16.05
C GLY A 173 -4.29 -18.11 -16.32
N LEU A 174 -4.55 -16.88 -15.83
CA LEU A 174 -5.84 -16.23 -16.03
C LEU A 174 -6.05 -15.86 -17.50
N ALA A 175 -7.12 -16.39 -18.08
CA ALA A 175 -7.56 -16.04 -19.42
C ALA A 175 -8.11 -14.59 -19.47
N HIS A 176 -8.08 -13.98 -20.67
CA HIS A 176 -8.68 -12.67 -20.93
C HIS A 176 -8.10 -11.49 -20.11
N TYR A 177 -6.82 -11.58 -19.71
CA TYR A 177 -6.15 -10.54 -18.93
C TYR A 177 -6.34 -9.14 -19.55
N ALA A 178 -6.05 -8.97 -20.84
CA ALA A 178 -6.16 -7.68 -21.52
C ALA A 178 -7.60 -7.12 -21.49
N GLN A 179 -8.60 -7.98 -21.62
CA GLN A 179 -10.01 -7.56 -21.55
C GLN A 179 -10.38 -7.11 -20.14
N ILE A 180 -9.83 -7.73 -19.10
CA ILE A 180 -10.02 -7.31 -17.70
C ILE A 180 -9.42 -5.93 -17.50
N ILE A 181 -8.17 -5.70 -17.91
CA ILE A 181 -7.51 -4.39 -17.82
C ILE A 181 -8.32 -3.32 -18.55
N ASN A 182 -8.72 -3.57 -19.78
CA ASN A 182 -9.53 -2.63 -20.56
C ASN A 182 -10.87 -2.29 -19.89
N ARG A 183 -11.53 -3.26 -19.25
CA ARG A 183 -12.76 -3.02 -18.48
C ARG A 183 -12.49 -2.13 -17.27
N LEU A 184 -11.44 -2.42 -16.52
CA LEU A 184 -11.07 -1.61 -15.36
C LEU A 184 -10.73 -0.17 -15.76
N GLN A 185 -9.94 0.03 -16.83
CA GLN A 185 -9.62 1.37 -17.34
C GLN A 185 -10.85 2.16 -17.78
N LYS A 186 -11.88 1.48 -18.29
CA LYS A 186 -13.14 2.12 -18.67
C LYS A 186 -13.97 2.61 -17.48
N HIS A 187 -13.93 1.89 -16.37
CA HIS A 187 -14.82 2.12 -15.24
C HIS A 187 -14.15 2.87 -14.09
N LEU A 188 -12.83 2.73 -13.92
CA LEU A 188 -12.08 3.51 -12.95
C LEU A 188 -11.72 4.87 -13.56
N LYS A 189 -12.06 5.94 -12.85
CA LYS A 189 -11.68 7.30 -13.24
C LYS A 189 -10.21 7.60 -12.96
N ALA A 190 -9.62 6.87 -12.01
CA ALA A 190 -8.22 7.02 -11.64
C ALA A 190 -7.29 6.39 -12.71
N PRO A 191 -6.09 6.94 -12.95
CA PRO A 191 -5.15 6.42 -13.93
C PRO A 191 -4.57 5.06 -13.52
N LEU A 192 -4.32 4.20 -14.52
CA LEU A 192 -3.48 3.01 -14.34
C LEU A 192 -2.03 3.47 -14.22
N LEU A 193 -1.44 3.25 -13.03
CA LEU A 193 -0.06 3.62 -12.71
C LEU A 193 0.95 2.57 -13.20
N GLY A 194 0.52 1.33 -13.36
CA GLY A 194 1.39 0.28 -13.85
C GLY A 194 0.75 -1.10 -13.85
N GLU A 195 1.43 -2.02 -14.53
CA GLU A 195 1.06 -3.43 -14.63
C GLU A 195 2.25 -4.29 -14.21
N ILE A 196 2.16 -4.94 -13.05
CA ILE A 196 3.20 -5.84 -12.54
C ILE A 196 2.86 -7.25 -13.02
N PRO A 197 3.75 -7.89 -13.81
CA PRO A 197 3.51 -9.25 -14.28
C PRO A 197 3.62 -10.25 -13.12
N TYR A 198 3.22 -11.50 -13.36
CA TYR A 198 3.49 -12.57 -12.41
C TYR A 198 4.99 -12.80 -12.30
N LEU A 199 5.53 -12.65 -11.11
CA LEU A 199 6.95 -12.78 -10.81
C LEU A 199 7.18 -13.79 -9.69
N LEU A 200 8.18 -14.64 -9.86
CA LEU A 200 8.72 -15.45 -8.77
C LEU A 200 9.65 -14.57 -7.93
N ARG A 201 9.42 -14.53 -6.62
CA ARG A 201 10.18 -13.71 -5.66
C ARG A 201 10.27 -12.23 -6.10
N PRO A 202 9.12 -11.54 -6.24
CA PRO A 202 9.10 -10.15 -6.71
C PRO A 202 9.93 -9.21 -5.82
N GLU A 203 10.05 -9.52 -4.53
CA GLU A 203 10.84 -8.73 -3.57
C GLU A 203 12.34 -8.67 -3.89
N GLN A 204 12.83 -9.54 -4.78
CA GLN A 204 14.23 -9.59 -5.23
C GLN A 204 14.44 -8.93 -6.60
N LYS A 205 13.44 -8.23 -7.14
CA LYS A 205 13.45 -7.68 -8.49
C LYS A 205 13.42 -6.16 -8.50
N GLU A 206 13.90 -5.59 -9.59
CA GLU A 206 13.66 -4.19 -9.91
C GLU A 206 12.25 -4.04 -10.46
N LEU A 207 11.35 -3.53 -9.62
CA LEU A 207 9.91 -3.43 -9.90
C LEU A 207 9.53 -2.10 -10.54
N CYS A 208 10.36 -1.07 -10.42
CA CYS A 208 10.08 0.29 -10.90
C CYS A 208 9.81 0.37 -12.41
N HIS A 209 10.33 -0.59 -13.20
CA HIS A 209 10.12 -0.65 -14.64
C HIS A 209 8.69 -0.97 -15.07
N TYR A 210 7.88 -1.51 -14.15
CA TYR A 210 6.47 -1.83 -14.40
C TYR A 210 5.54 -0.67 -14.12
N LEU A 211 6.06 0.46 -13.63
CA LEU A 211 5.28 1.65 -13.33
C LEU A 211 5.51 2.76 -14.36
N ASN A 212 4.45 3.51 -14.66
CA ASN A 212 4.53 4.75 -15.41
C ASN A 212 4.98 5.87 -14.46
N LYS A 213 6.25 6.28 -14.60
CA LYS A 213 6.90 7.23 -13.69
C LYS A 213 6.25 8.62 -13.72
N ASP A 214 5.75 9.06 -14.88
CA ASP A 214 5.12 10.39 -15.01
C ASP A 214 3.77 10.41 -14.30
N LYS A 215 2.90 9.41 -14.56
CA LYS A 215 1.62 9.28 -13.86
C LYS A 215 1.78 9.11 -12.36
N LEU A 216 2.81 8.36 -11.93
CA LEU A 216 3.11 8.22 -10.51
C LEU A 216 3.48 9.57 -9.88
N LYS A 217 4.30 10.38 -10.55
CA LYS A 217 4.67 11.72 -10.09
C LYS A 217 3.46 12.66 -10.04
N GLU A 218 2.58 12.61 -11.05
CA GLU A 218 1.33 13.36 -11.06
C GLU A 218 0.42 13.00 -9.89
N SER A 219 0.42 11.75 -9.44
CA SER A 219 -0.37 11.29 -8.29
C SER A 219 0.08 11.85 -6.94
N LEU A 220 1.25 12.50 -6.87
CA LEU A 220 1.78 13.17 -5.68
C LEU A 220 1.45 14.67 -5.61
N SER A 221 0.72 15.17 -6.61
CA SER A 221 0.26 16.56 -6.68
C SER A 221 -1.09 16.71 -6.01
#